data_fc8ad664bacc9dc7e6df3f8317ca41a3
#
_entry.id   fc8ad664bacc9dc7e6df3f8317ca41a3
#
_cell.length_a   1.000
_cell.length_b   1.000
_cell.length_c   1.000
_cell.angle_alpha   90.00
_cell.angle_beta   90.00
_cell.angle_gamma   90.00
#
_symmetry.space_group_name_H-M   'P 1'
#
loop_
_entity.id
_entity.type
_entity.pdbx_description
1 polymer ?
#
loop_
_entity_poly.entity_id
_entity_poly.type
_entity_poly.pdbx_seq_one_letter_code
_entity_poly.pdbx_strand_id
1 'polypeptide(L)'
;MIPEVPPLLHERLEAQYGAELAREIEVGYVRKRTTFRVNPLKGDREAVLREIADAGIATEPVAWYDDAFLLPDGNEEQLRALPCYDAGAIYLQSLSSMLPALVLAPKAGETVLDMAAAPGGKTTQMAALSGGKALITACEKNAIRVD
;
A
#
# COMPACT_ATOMS: atom_id res chain seq x y z
N MET A 1 -21.13 -9.14 -0.84
CA MET A 1 -21.49 -9.38 0.58
C MET A 1 -20.83 -8.28 1.40
N ILE A 2 -21.60 -7.43 2.07
CA ILE A 2 -21.06 -6.40 2.97
C ILE A 2 -20.42 -7.17 4.13
N PRO A 3 -19.16 -6.90 4.52
CA PRO A 3 -18.57 -7.57 5.67
C PRO A 3 -19.40 -7.26 6.91
N GLU A 4 -19.74 -8.29 7.65
CA GLU A 4 -20.50 -8.16 8.88
C GLU A 4 -19.65 -7.39 9.90
N VAL A 5 -20.16 -6.26 10.35
CA VAL A 5 -19.48 -5.43 11.34
C VAL A 5 -19.52 -6.17 12.69
N PRO A 6 -18.37 -6.30 13.41
CA PRO A 6 -18.37 -6.93 14.72
C PRO A 6 -19.38 -6.28 15.68
N PRO A 7 -20.18 -7.05 16.45
CA PRO A 7 -21.24 -6.50 17.31
C PRO A 7 -20.77 -5.39 18.25
N LEU A 8 -19.62 -5.55 18.86
CA LEU A 8 -19.05 -4.52 19.76
C LEU A 8 -18.71 -3.21 19.02
N LEU A 9 -18.30 -3.28 17.72
CA LEU A 9 -18.06 -2.08 16.92
C LEU A 9 -19.37 -1.39 16.58
N HIS A 10 -20.40 -2.16 16.20
CA HIS A 10 -21.74 -1.66 15.95
C HIS A 10 -22.30 -0.90 17.17
N GLU A 11 -22.29 -1.51 18.36
CA GLU A 11 -22.72 -0.88 19.61
C GLU A 11 -21.98 0.44 19.91
N ARG A 12 -20.66 0.46 19.68
CA ARG A 12 -19.85 1.68 19.87
C ARG A 12 -20.18 2.78 18.88
N LEU A 13 -20.39 2.41 17.61
CA LEU A 13 -20.80 3.37 16.58
C LEU A 13 -22.17 3.96 16.89
N GLU A 14 -23.14 3.13 17.27
CA GLU A 14 -24.47 3.62 17.68
C GLU A 14 -24.40 4.53 18.91
N ALA A 15 -23.64 4.15 19.93
CA ALA A 15 -23.49 4.95 21.15
C ALA A 15 -22.82 6.30 20.89
N GLN A 16 -21.89 6.38 19.92
CA GLN A 16 -21.13 7.59 19.64
C GLN A 16 -21.81 8.50 18.61
N TYR A 17 -22.45 7.94 17.61
CA TYR A 17 -22.94 8.68 16.43
C TYR A 17 -24.45 8.60 16.24
N GLY A 18 -25.16 7.76 17.00
CA GLY A 18 -26.58 7.44 16.80
C GLY A 18 -26.78 6.42 15.68
N ALA A 19 -27.97 5.79 15.66
CA ALA A 19 -28.26 4.64 14.81
C ALA A 19 -28.21 4.96 13.29
N GLU A 20 -28.58 6.17 12.89
CA GLU A 20 -28.63 6.58 11.48
C GLU A 20 -27.21 6.71 10.91
N LEU A 21 -26.34 7.51 11.56
CA LEU A 21 -24.98 7.73 11.10
C LEU A 21 -24.11 6.46 11.26
N ALA A 22 -24.38 5.65 12.31
CA ALA A 22 -23.73 4.36 12.47
C ALA A 22 -23.97 3.45 11.26
N ARG A 23 -25.21 3.37 10.76
CA ARG A 23 -25.53 2.59 9.55
C ARG A 23 -24.85 3.13 8.28
N GLU A 24 -24.77 4.45 8.11
CA GLU A 24 -24.06 5.04 6.99
C GLU A 24 -22.56 4.68 7.01
N ILE A 25 -21.95 4.74 8.20
CA ILE A 25 -20.55 4.32 8.39
C ILE A 25 -20.36 2.84 8.06
N GLU A 26 -21.29 1.98 8.49
CA GLU A 26 -21.23 0.54 8.22
C GLU A 26 -21.41 0.20 6.75
N VAL A 27 -22.27 0.90 6.03
CA VAL A 27 -22.40 0.76 4.57
C VAL A 27 -21.10 1.14 3.85
N GLY A 28 -20.33 2.08 4.41
CA GLY A 28 -18.99 2.44 3.92
C GLY A 28 -17.91 1.38 4.22
N TYR A 29 -18.22 0.36 5.01
CA TYR A 29 -17.30 -0.76 5.31
C TYR A 29 -17.23 -1.73 4.14
N VAL A 30 -16.71 -1.26 3.03
CA VAL A 30 -16.44 -2.10 1.86
C VAL A 30 -15.15 -2.90 2.05
N ARG A 31 -15.14 -4.12 1.52
CA ARG A 31 -13.91 -4.92 1.44
C ARG A 31 -12.82 -4.08 0.76
N LYS A 32 -11.75 -3.84 1.48
CA LYS A 32 -10.61 -3.10 0.97
C LYS A 32 -10.02 -3.85 -0.22
N ARG A 33 -9.94 -3.20 -1.37
CA ARG A 33 -9.29 -3.78 -2.54
C ARG A 33 -7.79 -3.92 -2.29
N THR A 34 -7.21 -4.99 -2.77
CA THR A 34 -5.75 -5.17 -2.75
C THR A 34 -5.10 -4.13 -3.65
N THR A 35 -4.12 -3.43 -3.11
CA THR A 35 -3.34 -2.44 -3.85
C THR A 35 -1.85 -2.68 -3.66
N PHE A 36 -1.08 -2.39 -4.69
CA PHE A 36 0.36 -2.53 -4.68
C PHE A 36 1.00 -1.39 -5.49
N ARG A 37 2.29 -1.23 -5.32
CA ARG A 37 3.09 -0.40 -6.22
C ARG A 37 4.26 -1.19 -6.78
N VAL A 38 4.66 -0.87 -7.99
CA VAL A 38 5.92 -1.31 -8.58
C VAL A 38 7.08 -0.55 -7.91
N ASN A 39 8.19 -1.23 -7.73
CA ASN A 39 9.43 -0.63 -7.26
C ASN A 39 10.43 -0.52 -8.43
N PRO A 40 10.56 0.64 -9.07
CA PRO A 40 11.42 0.81 -10.25
C PRO A 40 12.91 0.64 -9.96
N LEU A 41 13.32 0.58 -8.69
CA LEU A 41 14.70 0.25 -8.30
C LEU A 41 14.99 -1.25 -8.35
N LYS A 42 13.96 -2.10 -8.42
CA LYS A 42 14.07 -3.55 -8.34
C LYS A 42 13.54 -4.29 -9.58
N GLY A 43 12.75 -3.64 -10.39
CA GLY A 43 12.21 -4.24 -11.60
C GLY A 43 11.71 -3.22 -12.61
N ASP A 44 11.78 -3.58 -13.87
CA ASP A 44 11.16 -2.80 -14.94
C ASP A 44 9.64 -2.90 -14.84
N ARG A 45 8.96 -1.76 -14.90
CA ARG A 45 7.51 -1.67 -14.71
C ARG A 45 6.72 -2.53 -15.70
N GLU A 46 7.10 -2.47 -16.97
CA GLU A 46 6.37 -3.21 -18.01
C GLU A 46 6.60 -4.72 -17.89
N ALA A 47 7.81 -5.12 -17.52
CA ALA A 47 8.13 -6.53 -17.28
C ALA A 47 7.34 -7.07 -16.08
N VAL A 48 7.26 -6.33 -14.99
CA VAL A 48 6.49 -6.69 -13.79
C VAL A 48 5.00 -6.82 -14.11
N LEU A 49 4.43 -5.86 -14.84
CA LEU A 49 3.01 -5.92 -15.21
C LEU A 49 2.69 -7.07 -16.17
N ARG A 50 3.62 -7.40 -17.07
CA ARG A 50 3.47 -8.60 -17.92
C ARG A 50 3.48 -9.87 -17.10
N GLU A 51 4.41 -10.03 -16.17
CA GLU A 51 4.46 -11.20 -15.28
C GLU A 51 3.16 -11.38 -14.51
N ILE A 52 2.59 -10.30 -13.97
CA ILE A 52 1.30 -10.32 -13.28
C ILE A 52 0.16 -10.72 -14.22
N ALA A 53 0.14 -10.16 -15.43
CA ALA A 53 -0.88 -10.48 -16.44
C ALA A 53 -0.77 -11.94 -16.94
N ASP A 54 0.44 -12.44 -17.14
CA ASP A 54 0.71 -13.84 -17.55
C ASP A 54 0.24 -14.84 -16.48
N ALA A 55 0.23 -14.42 -15.20
CA ALA A 55 -0.36 -15.17 -14.10
C ALA A 55 -1.90 -15.09 -14.05
N GLY A 56 -2.54 -14.41 -15.00
CA GLY A 56 -4.00 -14.26 -15.07
C GLY A 56 -4.56 -13.25 -14.05
N ILE A 57 -3.74 -12.36 -13.51
CA ILE A 57 -4.15 -11.37 -12.51
C ILE A 57 -4.44 -10.05 -13.21
N ALA A 58 -5.68 -9.59 -13.14
CA ALA A 58 -6.08 -8.29 -13.67
C ALA A 58 -5.61 -7.16 -12.75
N THR A 59 -5.12 -6.07 -13.34
CA THR A 59 -4.69 -4.87 -12.62
C THR A 59 -5.33 -3.62 -13.23
N GLU A 60 -5.65 -2.65 -12.38
CA GLU A 60 -6.10 -1.33 -12.78
C GLU A 60 -5.11 -0.26 -12.29
N PRO A 61 -4.68 0.67 -13.16
CA PRO A 61 -3.76 1.73 -12.77
C PRO A 61 -4.45 2.75 -11.86
N VAL A 62 -3.68 3.36 -10.96
CA VAL A 62 -4.12 4.45 -10.10
C VAL A 62 -3.78 5.78 -10.75
N ALA A 63 -4.79 6.59 -11.07
CA ALA A 63 -4.66 7.79 -11.91
C ALA A 63 -3.67 8.87 -11.40
N TRP A 64 -3.35 8.89 -10.11
CA TRP A 64 -2.50 9.90 -9.49
C TRP A 64 -1.10 9.38 -9.12
N TYR A 65 -0.79 8.10 -9.38
CA TYR A 65 0.54 7.53 -9.16
C TYR A 65 0.81 6.40 -10.15
N ASP A 66 1.69 6.66 -11.11
CA ASP A 66 1.97 5.75 -12.24
C ASP A 66 2.45 4.36 -11.83
N ASP A 67 3.15 4.25 -10.70
CA ASP A 67 3.64 2.96 -10.20
C ASP A 67 2.61 2.22 -9.33
N ALA A 68 1.45 2.82 -9.03
CA ALA A 68 0.43 2.22 -8.20
C ALA A 68 -0.68 1.54 -9.00
N PHE A 69 -1.10 0.38 -8.50
CA PHE A 69 -2.14 -0.45 -9.11
C PHE A 69 -3.06 -1.03 -8.06
N LEU A 70 -4.27 -1.35 -8.47
CA LEU A 70 -5.22 -2.11 -7.68
C LEU A 70 -5.62 -3.40 -8.41
N LEU A 71 -6.01 -4.39 -7.63
CA LEU A 71 -6.64 -5.61 -8.12
C LEU A 71 -8.14 -5.46 -7.98
N PRO A 72 -8.92 -5.46 -9.09
CA PRO A 72 -10.37 -5.37 -9.01
C PRO A 72 -10.99 -6.58 -8.29
N ASP A 73 -10.52 -7.78 -8.60
CA ASP A 73 -11.06 -9.05 -8.10
C ASP A 73 -10.02 -9.96 -7.42
N GLY A 74 -8.80 -9.46 -7.21
CA GLY A 74 -7.68 -10.23 -6.67
C GLY A 74 -7.46 -10.06 -5.17
N ASN A 75 -6.57 -10.88 -4.63
CA ASN A 75 -6.11 -10.81 -3.25
C ASN A 75 -4.58 -10.76 -3.14
N GLU A 76 -4.08 -10.47 -1.95
CA GLU A 76 -2.63 -10.36 -1.70
C GLU A 76 -1.88 -11.67 -1.93
N GLU A 77 -2.50 -12.82 -1.69
CA GLU A 77 -1.86 -14.14 -1.82
C GLU A 77 -1.45 -14.43 -3.25
N GLN A 78 -2.26 -14.00 -4.22
CA GLN A 78 -1.93 -14.16 -5.64
C GLN A 78 -0.65 -13.38 -6.00
N LEU A 79 -0.50 -12.15 -5.51
CA LEU A 79 0.70 -11.35 -5.75
C LEU A 79 1.92 -11.89 -5.00
N ARG A 80 1.71 -12.36 -3.76
CA ARG A 80 2.79 -12.94 -2.94
C ARG A 80 3.39 -14.22 -3.53
N ALA A 81 2.65 -14.93 -4.38
CA ALA A 81 3.10 -16.14 -5.06
C ALA A 81 3.99 -15.85 -6.28
N LEU A 82 4.14 -14.61 -6.68
CA LEU A 82 4.87 -14.25 -7.90
C LEU A 82 6.36 -13.97 -7.61
N PRO A 83 7.26 -14.35 -8.54
CA PRO A 83 8.69 -14.03 -8.44
C PRO A 83 8.98 -12.53 -8.27
N CYS A 84 8.22 -11.66 -8.92
CA CYS A 84 8.38 -10.21 -8.77
C CYS A 84 8.11 -9.72 -7.34
N TYR A 85 7.29 -10.41 -6.55
CA TYR A 85 7.11 -10.11 -5.13
C TYR A 85 8.36 -10.46 -4.32
N ASP A 86 8.89 -11.66 -4.49
CA ASP A 86 10.10 -12.12 -3.79
C ASP A 86 11.34 -11.28 -4.17
N ALA A 87 11.41 -10.83 -5.42
CA ALA A 87 12.46 -9.91 -5.88
C ALA A 87 12.32 -8.49 -5.30
N GLY A 88 11.20 -8.16 -4.64
CA GLY A 88 10.90 -6.82 -4.16
C GLY A 88 10.55 -5.82 -5.27
N ALA A 89 10.24 -6.32 -6.47
CA ALA A 89 9.82 -5.50 -7.61
C ALA A 89 8.40 -4.95 -7.46
N ILE A 90 7.60 -5.53 -6.56
CA ILE A 90 6.33 -4.99 -6.10
C ILE A 90 6.28 -4.88 -4.58
N TYR A 91 5.46 -3.96 -4.08
CA TYR A 91 5.21 -3.77 -2.66
C TYR A 91 3.72 -3.60 -2.39
N LEU A 92 3.16 -4.46 -1.55
CA LEU A 92 1.76 -4.38 -1.11
C LEU A 92 1.60 -3.18 -0.17
N GLN A 93 0.85 -2.18 -0.60
CA GLN A 93 0.70 -0.93 0.15
C GLN A 93 -0.67 -0.33 -0.12
N SER A 94 -1.32 0.18 0.94
CA SER A 94 -2.57 0.90 0.75
C SER A 94 -2.35 2.24 0.05
N LEU A 95 -3.29 2.66 -0.77
CA LEU A 95 -3.22 3.94 -1.49
C LEU A 95 -3.00 5.13 -0.54
N SER A 96 -3.70 5.16 0.59
CA SER A 96 -3.51 6.20 1.61
C SER A 96 -2.11 6.22 2.20
N SER A 97 -1.45 5.05 2.32
CA SER A 97 -0.07 4.97 2.80
C SER A 97 0.97 5.41 1.78
N MET A 98 0.60 5.49 0.48
CA MET A 98 1.49 5.99 -0.57
C MET A 98 1.56 7.52 -0.58
N LEU A 99 0.49 8.21 -0.14
CA LEU A 99 0.38 9.67 -0.22
C LEU A 99 1.50 10.44 0.52
N PRO A 100 1.90 10.08 1.76
CA PRO A 100 2.92 10.85 2.46
C PRO A 100 4.27 10.92 1.72
N ALA A 101 4.70 9.81 1.12
CA ALA A 101 5.94 9.78 0.33
C ALA A 101 5.83 10.61 -0.96
N LEU A 102 4.66 10.60 -1.61
CA LEU A 102 4.40 11.41 -2.81
C LEU A 102 4.35 12.90 -2.49
N VAL A 103 3.74 13.27 -1.36
CA VAL A 103 3.68 14.68 -0.92
C VAL A 103 5.07 15.19 -0.54
N LEU A 104 5.87 14.36 0.14
CA LEU A 104 7.27 14.70 0.46
C LEU A 104 8.12 14.83 -0.82
N ALA A 105 7.89 13.94 -1.80
CA ALA A 105 8.54 13.91 -3.11
C ALA A 105 10.08 14.09 -3.05
N PRO A 106 10.80 13.26 -2.28
CA PRO A 106 12.23 13.44 -2.06
C PRO A 106 13.01 13.34 -3.37
N LYS A 107 14.03 14.18 -3.49
CA LYS A 107 14.88 14.28 -4.68
C LYS A 107 16.27 13.73 -4.43
N ALA A 108 16.99 13.48 -5.52
CA ALA A 108 18.39 13.07 -5.45
C ALA A 108 19.22 14.07 -4.64
N GLY A 109 20.02 13.56 -3.70
CA GLY A 109 20.90 14.35 -2.83
C GLY A 109 20.25 14.90 -1.58
N GLU A 110 18.93 14.76 -1.42
CA GLU A 110 18.26 15.17 -0.18
C GLU A 110 18.46 14.17 0.96
N THR A 111 18.37 14.67 2.18
CA THR A 111 18.41 13.85 3.42
C THR A 111 17.02 13.78 4.00
N VAL A 112 16.54 12.58 4.26
CA VAL A 112 15.19 12.30 4.77
C VAL A 112 15.29 11.44 6.03
N LEU A 113 14.47 11.75 7.03
CA LEU A 113 14.28 10.94 8.23
C LEU A 113 12.87 10.34 8.21
N ASP A 114 12.79 9.01 8.20
CA ASP A 114 11.56 8.26 8.43
C ASP A 114 11.51 7.78 9.89
N MET A 115 10.70 8.41 10.71
CA MET A 115 10.61 8.15 12.16
C MET A 115 9.66 7.00 12.53
N ALA A 116 8.97 6.41 11.57
CA ALA A 116 8.04 5.29 11.77
C ALA A 116 8.13 4.34 10.56
N ALA A 117 9.33 3.82 10.35
CA ALA A 117 9.73 3.21 9.08
C ALA A 117 9.06 1.86 8.81
N ALA A 118 8.89 1.02 9.83
CA ALA A 118 8.40 -0.36 9.63
C ALA A 118 6.94 -0.41 9.11
N PRO A 119 6.65 -1.30 8.22
CA PRO A 119 7.47 -2.35 7.59
C PRO A 119 8.24 -1.90 6.33
N GLY A 120 8.53 -0.62 6.17
CA GLY A 120 9.38 -0.11 5.09
C GLY A 120 8.64 0.45 3.86
N GLY A 121 7.31 0.43 3.84
CA GLY A 121 6.53 0.85 2.67
C GLY A 121 6.80 2.29 2.23
N LYS A 122 6.83 3.25 3.15
CA LYS A 122 7.12 4.65 2.85
C LYS A 122 8.61 4.87 2.58
N THR A 123 9.48 4.26 3.37
CA THR A 123 10.93 4.33 3.21
C THR A 123 11.36 3.88 1.82
N THR A 124 10.90 2.70 1.40
CA THR A 124 11.24 2.14 0.08
C THR A 124 10.58 2.90 -1.08
N GLN A 125 9.41 3.50 -0.84
CA GLN A 125 8.76 4.38 -1.82
C GLN A 125 9.57 5.68 -2.00
N MET A 126 10.02 6.30 -0.91
CA MET A 126 10.87 7.49 -0.96
C MET A 126 12.21 7.22 -1.67
N ALA A 127 12.80 6.05 -1.42
CA ALA A 127 13.98 5.61 -2.16
C ALA A 127 13.71 5.50 -3.67
N ALA A 128 12.58 4.91 -4.06
CA ALA A 128 12.17 4.79 -5.46
C ALA A 128 11.96 6.17 -6.10
N LEU A 129 11.22 7.07 -5.44
CA LEU A 129 10.95 8.42 -5.94
C LEU A 129 12.23 9.26 -6.18
N SER A 130 13.24 9.07 -5.34
CA SER A 130 14.53 9.74 -5.47
C SER A 130 15.51 9.03 -6.43
N GLY A 131 15.08 7.96 -7.09
CA GLY A 131 15.94 7.11 -7.92
C GLY A 131 17.09 6.44 -7.14
N GLY A 132 16.89 6.16 -5.85
CA GLY A 132 17.91 5.60 -4.96
C GLY A 132 19.00 6.60 -4.57
N LYS A 133 18.82 7.89 -4.78
CA LYS A 133 19.86 8.92 -4.62
C LYS A 133 19.63 9.88 -3.46
N ALA A 134 18.58 9.74 -2.67
CA ALA A 134 18.42 10.42 -1.40
C ALA A 134 19.07 9.60 -0.27
N LEU A 135 19.58 10.30 0.74
CA LEU A 135 20.04 9.67 1.99
C LEU A 135 18.84 9.53 2.92
N ILE A 136 18.36 8.30 3.10
CA ILE A 136 17.19 8.05 3.96
C ILE A 136 17.64 7.35 5.23
N THR A 137 17.39 7.98 6.37
CA THR A 137 17.56 7.37 7.70
C THR A 137 16.21 6.86 8.17
N ALA A 138 16.11 5.56 8.40
CA ALA A 138 14.88 4.89 8.84
C ALA A 138 14.99 4.54 10.33
N CYS A 139 14.00 4.95 11.12
CA CYS A 139 13.90 4.64 12.55
C CYS A 139 12.57 3.94 12.83
N GLU A 140 12.60 2.89 13.63
CA GLU A 140 11.41 2.21 14.13
C GLU A 140 11.58 1.90 15.61
N LYS A 141 10.58 2.27 16.42
CA LYS A 141 10.61 2.05 17.85
C LYS A 141 10.29 0.61 18.24
N ASN A 142 9.47 -0.06 17.46
CA ASN A 142 9.03 -1.42 17.74
C ASN A 142 9.94 -2.43 17.07
N ALA A 143 10.81 -3.09 17.84
CA ALA A 143 11.77 -4.08 17.35
C ALA A 143 11.09 -5.27 16.59
N ILE A 144 9.87 -5.66 17.01
CA ILE A 144 9.13 -6.76 16.35
C ILE A 144 8.72 -6.40 14.91
N ARG A 145 8.67 -5.11 14.58
CA ARG A 145 8.28 -4.62 13.26
C ARG A 145 9.45 -4.32 12.33
N VAL A 146 10.68 -4.50 12.82
CA VAL A 146 11.93 -4.17 12.09
C VAL A 146 12.38 -5.34 11.20
N ASP A 147 11.90 -6.56 11.47
CA ASP A 147 12.23 -7.80 10.74
C ASP A 147 11.46 -7.95 9.42
#